data_3a04d854418e559205330b648974c3ed
#
_entry.id   3a04d854418e559205330b648974c3ed
#
_cell.length_a   1.000
_cell.length_b   1.000
_cell.length_c   1.000
_cell.angle_alpha   90.00
_cell.angle_beta   90.00
_cell.angle_gamma   90.00
#
_symmetry.space_group_name_H-M   'P 1'
#
loop_
_entity.id
_entity.type
_entity.pdbx_description
1 polymer ?
#
loop_
_entity_poly.entity_id
_entity_poly.type
_entity_poly.pdbx_seq_one_letter_code
_entity_poly.pdbx_strand_id
1 'polypeptide(L)'
;MIREVEYNGQIIKYELIRKRVKNINLRVRTDGTVTVSANQRVSMKYIDSFVLSKAEFVIKAVESCKNRIETKSEPRYTSDEFLELAEKYCNEVYNFFTEYKIDRPRIKFRKMKSRWGSCNFVKCVITLNTNLIYCTEEMIYYVIVHEFSHLVVPNHSKDFYKVVERFCPDYKRIRKAMGDVII
;
A
#
# COMPACT_ATOMS: atom_id res chain seq x y z
N MET A 1 14.86 -11.41 18.84
CA MET A 1 16.33 -11.67 18.84
C MET A 1 16.89 -11.14 17.54
N ILE A 2 17.87 -10.23 17.61
CA ILE A 2 18.52 -9.67 16.40
C ILE A 2 19.61 -10.66 15.95
N ARG A 3 19.71 -10.88 14.64
CA ARG A 3 20.71 -11.72 13.99
C ARG A 3 21.28 -11.02 12.76
N GLU A 4 22.41 -11.51 12.30
CA GLU A 4 23.13 -10.99 11.13
C GLU A 4 23.57 -12.15 10.25
N VAL A 5 23.49 -11.95 8.94
CA VAL A 5 24.08 -12.84 7.93
C VAL A 5 24.83 -11.98 6.90
N GLU A 6 25.91 -12.53 6.37
CA GLU A 6 26.72 -11.83 5.35
C GLU A 6 26.40 -12.38 3.96
N TYR A 7 26.19 -11.49 3.00
CA TYR A 7 25.99 -11.81 1.60
C TYR A 7 26.78 -10.85 0.71
N ASN A 8 27.72 -11.34 -0.06
CA ASN A 8 28.59 -10.54 -0.96
C ASN A 8 29.22 -9.30 -0.29
N GLY A 9 29.74 -9.47 0.94
CA GLY A 9 30.37 -8.39 1.70
C GLY A 9 29.36 -7.42 2.37
N GLN A 10 28.05 -7.64 2.23
CA GLN A 10 27.01 -6.85 2.87
C GLN A 10 26.38 -7.60 4.06
N ILE A 11 26.22 -6.91 5.18
CA ILE A 11 25.60 -7.48 6.39
C ILE A 11 24.09 -7.22 6.34
N ILE A 12 23.31 -8.30 6.34
CA ILE A 12 21.85 -8.26 6.48
C ILE A 12 21.51 -8.51 7.95
N LYS A 13 21.03 -7.47 8.65
CA LYS A 13 20.48 -7.58 10.00
C LYS A 13 19.00 -7.91 9.96
N TYR A 14 18.55 -8.87 10.75
CA TYR A 14 17.14 -9.21 10.85
C TYR A 14 16.70 -9.54 12.27
N GLU A 15 15.45 -9.23 12.59
CA GLU A 15 14.82 -9.61 13.84
C GLU A 15 14.13 -10.96 13.69
N LEU A 16 14.61 -11.97 14.44
CA LEU A 16 13.97 -13.27 14.49
C LEU A 16 12.86 -13.30 15.55
N ILE A 17 11.65 -13.62 15.11
CA ILE A 17 10.47 -13.79 15.95
C ILE A 17 10.06 -15.26 15.91
N ARG A 18 10.18 -15.94 17.06
CA ARG A 18 9.71 -17.31 17.23
C ARG A 18 8.21 -17.32 17.53
N LYS A 19 7.43 -17.93 16.64
CA LYS A 19 5.99 -18.07 16.82
C LYS A 19 5.45 -19.32 16.12
N ARG A 20 4.23 -19.71 16.47
CA ARG A 20 3.57 -20.88 15.86
C ARG A 20 3.13 -20.57 14.41
N VAL A 21 4.03 -20.81 13.46
CA VAL A 21 3.79 -20.64 12.01
C VAL A 21 4.16 -21.92 11.27
N LYS A 22 3.45 -22.20 10.17
CA LYS A 22 3.71 -23.36 9.32
C LYS A 22 5.01 -23.21 8.51
N ASN A 23 5.23 -22.00 7.95
CA ASN A 23 6.37 -21.68 7.09
C ASN A 23 7.21 -20.56 7.70
N ILE A 24 8.48 -20.46 7.29
CA ILE A 24 9.30 -19.28 7.57
C ILE A 24 8.76 -18.12 6.73
N ASN A 25 8.55 -16.95 7.35
CA ASN A 25 8.13 -15.75 6.68
C ASN A 25 9.17 -14.65 6.89
N LEU A 26 9.64 -14.06 5.80
CA LEU A 26 10.49 -12.88 5.78
C LEU A 26 9.67 -11.67 5.35
N ARG A 27 9.83 -10.56 6.04
CA ARG A 27 9.18 -9.29 5.74
C ARG A 27 10.15 -8.14 5.95
N VAL A 28 10.25 -7.27 4.97
CA VAL A 28 10.88 -5.96 5.11
C VAL A 28 9.78 -4.95 5.42
N ARG A 29 9.93 -4.19 6.50
CA ARG A 29 8.98 -3.15 6.91
C ARG A 29 9.29 -1.85 6.18
N THR A 30 8.36 -0.90 6.20
CA THR A 30 8.52 0.42 5.56
C THR A 30 9.66 1.25 6.15
N ASP A 31 10.05 0.98 7.39
CA ASP A 31 11.23 1.58 8.06
C ASP A 31 12.56 0.89 7.71
N GLY A 32 12.55 -0.08 6.79
CA GLY A 32 13.71 -0.87 6.41
C GLY A 32 14.03 -2.03 7.37
N THR A 33 13.29 -2.20 8.47
CA THR A 33 13.50 -3.30 9.41
C THR A 33 13.14 -4.64 8.77
N VAL A 34 14.08 -5.58 8.79
CA VAL A 34 13.87 -6.96 8.31
C VAL A 34 13.41 -7.83 9.46
N THR A 35 12.25 -8.47 9.33
CA THR A 35 11.72 -9.41 10.32
C THR A 35 11.55 -10.80 9.73
N VAL A 36 11.99 -11.81 10.45
CA VAL A 36 11.83 -13.22 10.09
C VAL A 36 11.04 -13.93 11.17
N SER A 37 9.93 -14.56 10.77
CA SER A 37 9.09 -15.36 11.66
C SER A 37 9.29 -16.84 11.37
N ALA A 38 9.61 -17.63 12.38
CA ALA A 38 9.81 -19.07 12.25
C ALA A 38 9.27 -19.85 13.45
N ASN A 39 8.91 -21.12 13.21
CA ASN A 39 8.56 -22.04 14.30
C ASN A 39 9.77 -22.31 15.21
N GLN A 40 9.51 -22.61 16.48
CA GLN A 40 10.57 -22.91 17.46
C GLN A 40 11.46 -24.08 17.07
N ARG A 41 10.92 -25.07 16.35
CA ARG A 41 11.63 -26.28 15.93
C ARG A 41 12.58 -26.07 14.75
N VAL A 42 12.50 -24.94 14.05
CA VAL A 42 13.37 -24.67 12.89
C VAL A 42 14.75 -24.27 13.39
N SER A 43 15.79 -24.93 12.88
CA SER A 43 17.16 -24.64 13.28
C SER A 43 17.60 -23.24 12.83
N MET A 44 18.52 -22.64 13.58
CA MET A 44 19.08 -21.33 13.25
C MET A 44 19.79 -21.33 11.91
N LYS A 45 20.59 -22.37 11.66
CA LYS A 45 21.31 -22.55 10.39
C LYS A 45 20.37 -22.55 9.19
N TYR A 46 19.20 -23.19 9.32
CA TYR A 46 18.21 -23.20 8.24
C TYR A 46 17.56 -21.81 8.03
N ILE A 47 17.32 -21.07 9.12
CA ILE A 47 16.77 -19.70 9.04
C ILE A 47 17.79 -18.77 8.36
N ASP A 48 19.07 -18.83 8.75
CA ASP A 48 20.12 -18.02 8.13
C ASP A 48 20.26 -18.34 6.63
N SER A 49 20.24 -19.63 6.26
CA SER A 49 20.26 -20.05 4.85
C SER A 49 19.03 -19.56 4.08
N PHE A 50 17.85 -19.54 4.71
CA PHE A 50 16.65 -18.99 4.10
C PHE A 50 16.76 -17.47 3.87
N VAL A 51 17.31 -16.71 4.83
CA VAL A 51 17.56 -15.26 4.67
C VAL A 51 18.55 -15.02 3.54
N LEU A 52 19.65 -15.79 3.49
CA LEU A 52 20.62 -15.71 2.41
C LEU A 52 20.01 -16.01 1.03
N SER A 53 19.11 -16.99 0.93
CA SER A 53 18.40 -17.29 -0.32
C SER A 53 17.51 -16.15 -0.82
N LYS A 54 17.22 -15.17 0.02
CA LYS A 54 16.42 -13.98 -0.27
C LYS A 54 17.22 -12.67 -0.17
N ALA A 55 18.55 -12.77 -0.08
CA ALA A 55 19.43 -11.63 0.20
C ALA A 55 19.25 -10.49 -0.81
N GLU A 56 19.24 -10.77 -2.12
CA GLU A 56 19.06 -9.73 -3.14
C GLU A 56 17.72 -8.99 -3.01
N PHE A 57 16.64 -9.73 -2.73
CA PHE A 57 15.33 -9.14 -2.47
C PHE A 57 15.36 -8.23 -1.24
N VAL A 58 15.99 -8.70 -0.15
CA VAL A 58 16.10 -7.93 1.10
C VAL A 58 16.89 -6.65 0.89
N ILE A 59 18.06 -6.74 0.23
CA ILE A 59 18.93 -5.59 -0.02
C ILE A 59 18.17 -4.55 -0.85
N LYS A 60 17.59 -4.95 -1.99
CA LYS A 60 16.78 -4.03 -2.84
C LYS A 60 15.63 -3.39 -2.08
N ALA A 61 14.93 -4.18 -1.25
CA ALA A 61 13.81 -3.66 -0.47
C ALA A 61 14.27 -2.68 0.61
N VAL A 62 15.36 -2.95 1.32
CA VAL A 62 15.94 -2.05 2.33
C VAL A 62 16.45 -0.75 1.69
N GLU A 63 17.15 -0.84 0.55
CA GLU A 63 17.59 0.34 -0.21
C GLU A 63 16.40 1.19 -0.69
N SER A 64 15.37 0.55 -1.22
CA SER A 64 14.13 1.24 -1.59
C SER A 64 13.50 1.96 -0.40
N CYS A 65 13.52 1.35 0.80
CA CYS A 65 13.02 2.00 2.01
C CYS A 65 13.90 3.20 2.42
N LYS A 66 15.24 3.09 2.32
CA LYS A 66 16.16 4.20 2.61
C LYS A 66 15.93 5.38 1.67
N ASN A 67 15.88 5.13 0.37
CA ASN A 67 15.63 6.16 -0.64
C ASN A 67 14.28 6.84 -0.42
N ARG A 68 13.26 6.11 0.06
CA ARG A 68 11.93 6.66 0.44
C ARG A 68 12.00 7.54 1.68
N ILE A 69 12.84 7.20 2.67
CA ILE A 69 12.99 7.99 3.91
C ILE A 69 13.71 9.31 3.60
N GLU A 70 14.68 9.31 2.70
CA GLU A 70 15.41 10.51 2.25
C GLU A 70 14.55 11.45 1.41
N THR A 71 13.56 10.92 0.67
CA THR A 71 12.54 11.69 -0.05
C THR A 71 11.27 11.88 0.79
N LYS A 72 11.36 12.49 1.97
CA LYS A 72 10.19 13.12 2.59
C LYS A 72 9.81 14.32 1.73
N SER A 73 9.02 14.07 0.70
CA SER A 73 8.45 15.12 -0.12
C SER A 73 7.63 16.06 0.79
N GLU A 74 7.78 17.35 0.62
CA GLU A 74 6.86 18.35 1.14
C GLU A 74 5.44 17.99 0.69
N PRO A 75 4.40 18.22 1.52
CA PRO A 75 3.02 18.00 1.07
C PRO A 75 2.75 18.89 -0.14
N ARG A 76 2.11 18.33 -1.15
CA ARG A 76 1.73 19.04 -2.40
C ARG A 76 0.54 19.97 -2.18
N TYR A 77 -0.24 19.68 -1.16
CA TYR A 77 -1.48 20.37 -0.81
C TYR A 77 -1.50 20.65 0.69
N THR A 78 -2.07 21.76 1.07
CA THR A 78 -2.55 21.96 2.44
C THR A 78 -3.70 20.99 2.73
N SER A 79 -4.09 20.85 3.98
CA SER A 79 -5.21 19.99 4.35
C SER A 79 -6.51 20.46 3.68
N ASP A 80 -6.74 21.77 3.62
CA ASP A 80 -7.97 22.33 3.06
C ASP A 80 -8.01 22.16 1.54
N GLU A 81 -6.94 22.49 0.83
CA GLU A 81 -6.82 22.25 -0.63
C GLU A 81 -7.03 20.77 -0.99
N PHE A 82 -6.49 19.85 -0.18
CA PHE A 82 -6.71 18.42 -0.40
C PHE A 82 -8.17 18.03 -0.19
N LEU A 83 -8.83 18.54 0.85
CA LEU A 83 -10.24 18.23 1.11
C LEU A 83 -11.13 18.73 -0.03
N GLU A 84 -10.93 19.97 -0.49
CA GLU A 84 -11.66 20.54 -1.63
C GLU A 84 -11.45 19.71 -2.91
N LEU A 85 -10.19 19.36 -3.21
CA LEU A 85 -9.85 18.56 -4.38
C LEU A 85 -10.47 17.17 -4.32
N ALA A 86 -10.37 16.50 -3.15
CA ALA A 86 -10.94 15.18 -2.96
C ALA A 86 -12.46 15.19 -3.06
N GLU A 87 -13.13 16.20 -2.52
CA GLU A 87 -14.58 16.37 -2.61
C GLU A 87 -15.01 16.59 -4.05
N LYS A 88 -14.32 17.47 -4.79
CA LYS A 88 -14.53 17.68 -6.23
C LYS A 88 -14.48 16.37 -6.99
N TYR A 89 -13.42 15.59 -6.81
CA TYR A 89 -13.26 14.30 -7.51
C TYR A 89 -14.27 13.24 -7.04
N CYS A 90 -14.62 13.20 -5.76
CA CYS A 90 -15.68 12.30 -5.29
C CYS A 90 -17.03 12.61 -5.94
N ASN A 91 -17.36 13.90 -6.15
CA ASN A 91 -18.58 14.31 -6.83
C ASN A 91 -18.56 13.94 -8.32
N GLU A 92 -17.44 14.20 -9.00
CA GLU A 92 -17.23 13.83 -10.40
C GLU A 92 -17.35 12.33 -10.62
N VAL A 93 -16.61 11.55 -9.85
CA VAL A 93 -16.62 10.08 -9.92
C VAL A 93 -18.02 9.54 -9.59
N TYR A 94 -18.69 10.05 -8.56
CA TYR A 94 -20.05 9.61 -8.23
C TYR A 94 -21.02 9.81 -9.42
N ASN A 95 -20.93 10.95 -10.13
CA ASN A 95 -21.78 11.19 -11.31
C ASN A 95 -21.59 10.10 -12.38
N PHE A 96 -20.35 9.66 -12.62
CA PHE A 96 -20.08 8.55 -13.54
C PHE A 96 -20.63 7.22 -13.04
N PHE A 97 -20.59 6.99 -11.72
CA PHE A 97 -21.02 5.74 -11.10
C PHE A 97 -22.54 5.62 -10.89
N THR A 98 -23.32 6.68 -11.18
CA THR A 98 -24.80 6.64 -11.12
C THR A 98 -25.40 5.58 -12.04
N GLU A 99 -24.72 5.25 -13.15
CA GLU A 99 -25.15 4.19 -14.08
C GLU A 99 -25.22 2.80 -13.41
N TYR A 100 -24.42 2.56 -12.34
CA TYR A 100 -24.44 1.32 -11.56
C TYR A 100 -25.53 1.29 -10.48
N LYS A 101 -26.36 2.34 -10.40
CA LYS A 101 -27.45 2.48 -9.41
C LYS A 101 -26.98 2.30 -7.97
N ILE A 102 -25.77 2.79 -7.65
CA ILE A 102 -25.24 2.81 -6.28
C ILE A 102 -25.73 4.05 -5.54
N ASP A 103 -25.93 3.89 -4.24
CA ASP A 103 -26.18 5.04 -3.36
C ASP A 103 -24.92 5.92 -3.25
N ARG A 104 -25.12 7.22 -2.96
CA ARG A 104 -24.00 8.12 -2.75
C ARG A 104 -23.25 7.73 -1.47
N PRO A 105 -21.96 7.37 -1.56
CA PRO A 105 -21.19 6.97 -0.39
C PRO A 105 -20.91 8.16 0.53
N ARG A 106 -20.90 7.90 1.85
CA ARG A 106 -20.37 8.84 2.80
C ARG A 106 -18.84 8.82 2.75
N ILE A 107 -18.23 9.96 2.47
CA ILE A 107 -16.77 10.12 2.43
C ILE A 107 -16.26 10.46 3.82
N LYS A 108 -15.16 9.81 4.24
CA LYS A 108 -14.43 10.08 5.46
C LYS A 108 -12.95 10.24 5.17
N PHE A 109 -12.28 11.05 5.96
CA PHE A 109 -10.84 11.25 5.89
C PHE A 109 -10.20 10.76 7.19
N ARG A 110 -9.13 9.99 7.07
CA ARG A 110 -8.40 9.45 8.22
C ARG A 110 -6.97 9.12 7.85
N LYS A 111 -6.01 9.43 8.73
CA LYS A 111 -4.63 8.96 8.59
C LYS A 111 -4.57 7.44 8.72
N MET A 112 -4.03 6.76 7.71
CA MET A 112 -3.87 5.30 7.66
C MET A 112 -2.42 4.93 7.38
N LYS A 113 -1.95 3.80 7.96
CA LYS A 113 -0.55 3.37 7.89
C LYS A 113 -0.21 2.45 6.71
N SER A 114 -1.20 1.84 6.06
CA SER A 114 -0.95 0.71 5.15
C SER A 114 -1.82 0.71 3.90
N ARG A 115 -2.65 1.74 3.70
CA ARG A 115 -3.54 1.84 2.53
C ARG A 115 -3.89 3.30 2.23
N TRP A 116 -4.17 3.60 0.96
CA TRP A 116 -4.54 4.93 0.50
C TRP A 116 -6.03 5.22 0.65
N GLY A 117 -6.84 4.18 0.61
CA GLY A 117 -8.29 4.27 0.81
C GLY A 117 -8.85 2.98 1.40
N SER A 118 -10.13 2.97 1.69
CA SER A 118 -10.91 1.77 2.01
C SER A 118 -12.39 2.00 1.76
N CYS A 119 -13.07 1.03 1.17
CA CYS A 119 -14.50 1.02 0.98
C CYS A 119 -15.18 0.00 1.89
N ASN A 120 -16.24 0.42 2.56
CA ASN A 120 -17.20 -0.48 3.18
C ASN A 120 -18.47 -0.44 2.33
N PHE A 121 -18.59 -1.38 1.39
CA PHE A 121 -19.70 -1.43 0.43
C PHE A 121 -21.04 -1.70 1.11
N VAL A 122 -21.09 -2.44 2.23
CA VAL A 122 -22.32 -2.73 2.98
C VAL A 122 -22.88 -1.45 3.63
N LYS A 123 -22.00 -0.60 4.18
CA LYS A 123 -22.39 0.66 4.85
C LYS A 123 -22.38 1.86 3.92
N CYS A 124 -22.01 1.67 2.66
CA CYS A 124 -21.81 2.71 1.66
C CYS A 124 -20.90 3.86 2.19
N VAL A 125 -19.70 3.49 2.67
CA VAL A 125 -18.72 4.43 3.25
C VAL A 125 -17.36 4.23 2.61
N ILE A 126 -16.81 5.31 2.05
CA ILE A 126 -15.43 5.37 1.58
C ILE A 126 -14.60 6.18 2.58
N THR A 127 -13.42 5.67 2.92
CA THR A 127 -12.47 6.39 3.76
C THR A 127 -11.19 6.64 2.95
N LEU A 128 -10.79 7.89 2.80
CA LEU A 128 -9.57 8.33 2.11
C LEU A 128 -8.47 8.64 3.14
N ASN A 129 -7.23 8.30 2.78
CA ASN A 129 -6.09 8.57 3.65
C ASN A 129 -5.66 10.04 3.53
N THR A 130 -5.54 10.73 4.66
CA THR A 130 -5.05 12.12 4.66
C THR A 130 -3.61 12.26 4.14
N ASN A 131 -2.82 11.19 4.11
CA ASN A 131 -1.50 11.22 3.47
C ASN A 131 -1.56 11.36 1.93
N LEU A 132 -2.74 11.36 1.32
CA LEU A 132 -2.91 11.69 -0.10
C LEU A 132 -2.47 13.12 -0.45
N ILE A 133 -2.30 14.00 0.54
CA ILE A 133 -1.68 15.33 0.37
C ILE A 133 -0.28 15.29 -0.27
N TYR A 134 0.41 14.16 -0.19
CA TYR A 134 1.73 13.95 -0.82
C TYR A 134 1.64 13.41 -2.25
N CYS A 135 0.45 13.04 -2.71
CA CYS A 135 0.22 12.43 -4.01
C CYS A 135 -0.06 13.47 -5.09
N THR A 136 0.12 13.10 -6.36
CA THR A 136 -0.36 13.92 -7.49
C THR A 136 -1.88 13.82 -7.62
N GLU A 137 -2.49 14.77 -8.35
CA GLU A 137 -3.95 14.75 -8.60
C GLU A 137 -4.41 13.45 -9.25
N GLU A 138 -3.66 12.93 -10.23
CA GLU A 138 -3.97 11.67 -10.89
C GLU A 138 -3.96 10.47 -9.93
N MET A 139 -3.08 10.49 -8.92
CA MET A 139 -3.03 9.46 -7.88
C MET A 139 -4.23 9.56 -6.94
N ILE A 140 -4.61 10.78 -6.54
CA ILE A 140 -5.80 11.04 -5.72
C ILE A 140 -7.05 10.57 -6.48
N TYR A 141 -7.19 10.97 -7.74
CA TYR A 141 -8.29 10.55 -8.60
C TYR A 141 -8.37 9.03 -8.73
N TYR A 142 -7.23 8.37 -9.01
CA TYR A 142 -7.17 6.91 -9.09
C TYR A 142 -7.64 6.22 -7.79
N VAL A 143 -7.21 6.70 -6.62
CA VAL A 143 -7.66 6.12 -5.34
C VAL A 143 -9.16 6.27 -5.17
N ILE A 144 -9.73 7.43 -5.52
CA ILE A 144 -11.17 7.66 -5.46
C ILE A 144 -11.90 6.70 -6.39
N VAL A 145 -11.51 6.59 -7.67
CA VAL A 145 -12.09 5.63 -8.62
C VAL A 145 -11.98 4.19 -8.09
N HIS A 146 -10.84 3.82 -7.51
CA HIS A 146 -10.61 2.50 -6.93
C HIS A 146 -11.61 2.19 -5.81
N GLU A 147 -11.80 3.12 -4.87
CA GLU A 147 -12.72 2.91 -3.76
C GLU A 147 -14.19 2.92 -4.19
N PHE A 148 -14.55 3.76 -5.17
CA PHE A 148 -15.89 3.73 -5.76
C PHE A 148 -16.15 2.41 -6.51
N SER A 149 -15.14 1.86 -7.19
CA SER A 149 -15.27 0.57 -7.88
C SER A 149 -15.60 -0.57 -6.93
N HIS A 150 -15.21 -0.49 -5.65
CA HIS A 150 -15.60 -1.47 -4.63
C HIS A 150 -17.08 -1.44 -4.26
N LEU A 151 -17.80 -0.36 -4.55
CA LEU A 151 -19.26 -0.30 -4.38
C LEU A 151 -19.98 -1.15 -5.46
N VAL A 152 -19.32 -1.39 -6.61
CA VAL A 152 -19.83 -2.19 -7.72
C VAL A 152 -19.31 -3.63 -7.65
N VAL A 153 -18.00 -3.80 -7.45
CA VAL A 153 -17.33 -5.10 -7.39
C VAL A 153 -16.47 -5.16 -6.11
N PRO A 154 -16.89 -5.87 -5.06
CA PRO A 154 -16.23 -5.83 -3.75
C PRO A 154 -14.80 -6.39 -3.71
N ASN A 155 -14.44 -7.26 -4.64
CA ASN A 155 -13.12 -7.91 -4.70
C ASN A 155 -12.30 -7.41 -5.90
N HIS A 156 -10.97 -7.55 -5.84
CA HIS A 156 -10.05 -7.17 -6.92
C HIS A 156 -10.00 -8.19 -8.07
N SER A 157 -11.17 -8.63 -8.56
CA SER A 157 -11.30 -9.54 -9.71
C SER A 157 -10.99 -8.82 -11.04
N LYS A 158 -11.03 -9.56 -12.15
CA LYS A 158 -10.93 -8.98 -13.50
C LYS A 158 -12.03 -7.94 -13.75
N ASP A 159 -13.24 -8.18 -13.25
CA ASP A 159 -14.37 -7.27 -13.45
C ASP A 159 -14.21 -5.98 -12.66
N PHE A 160 -13.61 -6.04 -11.45
CA PHE A 160 -13.21 -4.85 -10.71
C PHE A 160 -12.27 -3.96 -11.55
N TYR A 161 -11.23 -4.54 -12.12
CA TYR A 161 -10.28 -3.77 -12.91
C TYR A 161 -10.86 -3.27 -14.24
N LYS A 162 -11.89 -3.92 -14.81
CA LYS A 162 -12.63 -3.36 -15.96
C LYS A 162 -13.37 -2.07 -15.57
N VAL A 163 -13.98 -2.05 -14.38
CA VAL A 163 -14.63 -0.82 -13.86
C VAL A 163 -13.58 0.27 -13.66
N VAL A 164 -12.46 -0.02 -12.97
CA VAL A 164 -11.38 0.95 -12.76
C VAL A 164 -10.84 1.48 -14.09
N GLU A 165 -10.54 0.60 -15.05
CA GLU A 165 -9.94 0.96 -16.35
C GLU A 165 -10.86 1.86 -17.19
N ARG A 166 -12.16 1.69 -17.06
CA ARG A 166 -13.16 2.52 -17.76
C ARG A 166 -13.08 4.00 -17.36
N PHE A 167 -12.83 4.30 -16.09
CA PHE A 167 -12.79 5.66 -15.55
C PHE A 167 -11.36 6.18 -15.31
N CYS A 168 -10.40 5.28 -15.25
CA CYS A 168 -8.98 5.58 -15.09
C CYS A 168 -8.14 4.64 -15.97
N PRO A 169 -8.06 4.88 -17.30
CA PRO A 169 -7.37 4.00 -18.24
C PRO A 169 -5.91 3.74 -17.88
N ASP A 170 -5.22 4.75 -17.36
CA ASP A 170 -3.80 4.69 -16.98
C ASP A 170 -3.56 4.11 -15.57
N TYR A 171 -4.56 3.48 -14.95
CA TYR A 171 -4.47 3.02 -13.56
C TYR A 171 -3.24 2.13 -13.28
N LYS A 172 -2.78 1.33 -14.24
CA LYS A 172 -1.61 0.45 -14.07
C LYS A 172 -0.33 1.24 -13.83
N ARG A 173 -0.14 2.31 -14.62
CA ARG A 173 1.00 3.25 -14.49
C ARG A 173 0.92 4.00 -13.17
N ILE A 174 -0.25 4.56 -12.86
CA ILE A 174 -0.48 5.34 -11.63
C ILE A 174 -0.29 4.46 -10.39
N ARG A 175 -0.87 3.25 -10.38
CA ARG A 175 -0.71 2.28 -9.29
C ARG A 175 0.76 1.92 -9.04
N LYS A 176 1.55 1.75 -10.10
CA LYS A 176 2.99 1.48 -9.98
C LYS A 176 3.71 2.68 -9.33
N ALA A 177 3.44 3.88 -9.80
CA ALA A 177 4.02 5.11 -9.25
C ALA A 177 3.61 5.35 -7.78
N MET A 178 2.39 4.99 -7.37
CA MET A 178 1.96 5.06 -5.97
C MET A 178 2.75 4.12 -5.04
N GLY A 179 3.34 3.05 -5.57
CA GLY A 179 4.23 2.18 -4.79
C GLY A 179 5.49 2.90 -4.29
N ASP A 180 5.86 4.01 -4.91
CA ASP A 180 7.02 4.81 -4.57
C ASP A 180 6.71 5.94 -3.57
N VAL A 181 5.42 6.22 -3.31
CA VAL A 181 4.96 7.20 -2.32
C VAL A 181 4.75 6.51 -0.96
N ILE A 182 5.29 7.10 0.10
CA ILE A 182 5.20 6.56 1.47
C ILE A 182 3.84 6.90 2.08
N ILE A 183 3.17 5.89 2.65
CA ILE A 183 1.96 6.10 3.49
C ILE A 183 2.37 6.47 4.91
#